data_9a4c293c92d3a33a6e99ec9933660155
#
_entry.id   9a4c293c92d3a33a6e99ec9933660155
#
_cell.length_a   1.000
_cell.length_b   1.000
_cell.length_c   1.000
_cell.angle_alpha   90.00
_cell.angle_beta   90.00
_cell.angle_gamma   90.00
#
_symmetry.space_group_name_H-M   'P 1'
#
loop_
_entity.id
_entity.type
_entity.pdbx_description
1 polymer ?
#
loop_
_entity_poly.entity_id
_entity_poly.type
_entity_poly.pdbx_seq_one_letter_code
_entity_poly.pdbx_strand_id
1 'polypeptide(L)'
;MKLGVLTVPLGGMSLDEACGYLAAKGVQMVEIGCGGCPGNAHCDAEVLLNDEQKRQEFLDTVHKHGLQISALSAHGNMIHPDPEVAASYEKDFVNAILLAEKLGVPVVNTFSGCPGGAPGDKTPNWVTCPWPDDFSRTLEYQWNDVLIPYWKEKAAFAREHHVKIALELHPGFCVYNTKTLLKLREACGPEIGANFDPSHLIWQGMDICACIRELGKAGAIFHFHAKDTKIDPINCGLNGVLDTDHYGNEINRSWIFRTVGYGHGAEFWKAVVSELRLVGYDYVMSIEHEDSLMSSGEGLTKAIGVLKDVLIFEDRGEMFWA
;
A
#
# COMPACT_ATOMS: atom_id res chain seq x y z
N MET A 1 13.06 10.86 6.95
CA MET A 1 12.36 9.81 6.13
C MET A 1 13.31 9.23 5.11
N LYS A 2 13.00 8.04 4.58
CA LYS A 2 13.82 7.35 3.57
C LYS A 2 13.08 7.25 2.23
N LEU A 3 13.83 7.32 1.14
CA LEU A 3 13.32 7.09 -0.20
C LEU A 3 13.27 5.59 -0.47
N GLY A 4 12.09 5.07 -0.79
CA GLY A 4 11.85 3.67 -1.13
C GLY A 4 11.25 3.49 -2.52
N VAL A 5 11.26 2.24 -2.99
CA VAL A 5 10.61 1.82 -4.25
C VAL A 5 10.04 0.42 -4.09
N LEU A 6 8.80 0.21 -4.51
CA LEU A 6 8.22 -1.12 -4.75
C LEU A 6 8.84 -1.72 -6.01
N THR A 7 9.43 -2.90 -5.90
CA THR A 7 10.26 -3.48 -6.98
C THR A 7 9.46 -4.12 -8.13
N VAL A 8 8.15 -4.21 -8.01
CA VAL A 8 7.25 -4.83 -9.02
C VAL A 8 7.48 -4.33 -10.45
N PRO A 9 7.64 -3.01 -10.73
CA PRO A 9 7.90 -2.53 -12.08
C PRO A 9 9.24 -2.98 -12.68
N LEU A 10 10.12 -3.55 -11.86
CA LEU A 10 11.45 -4.08 -12.24
C LEU A 10 11.47 -5.62 -12.31
N GLY A 11 10.32 -6.29 -12.26
CA GLY A 11 10.21 -7.75 -12.24
C GLY A 11 10.83 -8.50 -13.43
N GLY A 12 11.22 -7.78 -14.50
CA GLY A 12 12.01 -8.34 -15.60
C GLY A 12 13.52 -8.38 -15.35
N MET A 13 14.01 -7.81 -14.23
CA MET A 13 15.39 -7.87 -13.76
C MET A 13 15.50 -8.92 -12.65
N SER A 14 16.70 -9.46 -12.41
CA SER A 14 16.98 -10.17 -11.17
C SER A 14 16.93 -9.20 -9.97
N LEU A 15 16.75 -9.72 -8.76
CA LEU A 15 16.78 -8.91 -7.54
C LEU A 15 18.09 -8.10 -7.43
N ASP A 16 19.21 -8.70 -7.80
CA ASP A 16 20.52 -8.07 -7.76
C ASP A 16 20.61 -6.87 -8.72
N GLU A 17 20.15 -7.04 -9.95
CA GLU A 17 20.11 -5.96 -10.95
C GLU A 17 19.16 -4.84 -10.54
N ALA A 18 17.96 -5.18 -10.03
CA ALA A 18 17.00 -4.22 -9.53
C ALA A 18 17.54 -3.40 -8.36
N CYS A 19 18.15 -4.06 -7.37
CA CYS A 19 18.79 -3.38 -6.23
C CYS A 19 19.95 -2.49 -6.66
N GLY A 20 20.82 -2.95 -7.55
CA GLY A 20 21.90 -2.15 -8.10
C GLY A 20 21.41 -0.91 -8.85
N TYR A 21 20.37 -1.07 -9.68
CA TYR A 21 19.72 0.03 -10.40
C TYR A 21 19.14 1.10 -9.45
N LEU A 22 18.44 0.67 -8.41
CA LEU A 22 17.81 1.56 -7.44
C LEU A 22 18.85 2.27 -6.55
N ALA A 23 19.85 1.53 -6.07
CA ALA A 23 20.94 2.08 -5.26
C ALA A 23 21.74 3.14 -6.01
N ALA A 24 22.05 2.92 -7.30
CA ALA A 24 22.72 3.90 -8.15
C ALA A 24 21.90 5.20 -8.32
N LYS A 25 20.58 5.15 -8.14
CA LYS A 25 19.70 6.33 -8.13
C LYS A 25 19.51 6.94 -6.73
N GLY A 26 20.19 6.41 -5.69
CA GLY A 26 20.14 6.91 -4.33
C GLY A 26 18.86 6.54 -3.57
N VAL A 27 18.19 5.48 -3.98
CA VAL A 27 17.13 4.81 -3.19
C VAL A 27 17.79 4.17 -1.96
N GLN A 28 17.08 4.17 -0.85
CA GLN A 28 17.59 3.68 0.44
C GLN A 28 16.86 2.41 0.92
N MET A 29 15.63 2.22 0.50
CA MET A 29 14.81 1.07 0.88
C MET A 29 14.10 0.47 -0.33
N VAL A 30 13.84 -0.82 -0.26
CA VAL A 30 13.01 -1.54 -1.24
C VAL A 30 11.81 -2.17 -0.55
N GLU A 31 10.69 -2.09 -1.20
CA GLU A 31 9.49 -2.87 -0.89
C GLU A 31 9.41 -4.01 -1.90
N ILE A 32 9.17 -5.22 -1.44
CA ILE A 32 9.30 -6.40 -2.30
C ILE A 32 7.99 -7.20 -2.32
N GLY A 33 7.45 -7.40 -3.51
CA GLY A 33 6.32 -8.31 -3.73
C GLY A 33 6.72 -9.76 -3.46
N CYS A 34 5.94 -10.47 -2.65
CA CYS A 34 6.21 -11.85 -2.26
C CYS A 34 4.97 -12.77 -2.40
N GLY A 35 3.97 -12.35 -3.15
CA GLY A 35 2.75 -13.09 -3.45
C GLY A 35 1.58 -12.17 -3.79
N GLY A 36 0.42 -12.75 -4.06
CA GLY A 36 -0.78 -12.00 -4.41
C GLY A 36 -0.67 -11.18 -5.70
N CYS A 37 -1.32 -10.00 -5.72
CA CYS A 37 -1.30 -9.10 -6.88
C CYS A 37 0.10 -8.59 -7.27
N PRO A 38 1.01 -8.27 -6.32
CA PRO A 38 2.38 -7.90 -6.64
C PRO A 38 3.21 -9.00 -7.30
N GLY A 39 2.79 -10.27 -7.18
CA GLY A 39 3.57 -11.41 -7.61
C GLY A 39 4.80 -11.65 -6.73
N ASN A 40 5.68 -12.53 -7.19
CA ASN A 40 6.84 -13.00 -6.40
C ASN A 40 8.15 -13.00 -7.20
N ALA A 41 8.25 -12.15 -8.24
CA ALA A 41 9.39 -12.14 -9.16
C ALA A 41 10.75 -11.96 -8.45
N HIS A 42 10.77 -11.19 -7.34
CA HIS A 42 11.98 -10.95 -6.57
C HIS A 42 12.01 -11.69 -5.22
N CYS A 43 10.90 -12.28 -4.77
CA CYS A 43 10.81 -12.92 -3.47
C CYS A 43 9.79 -14.07 -3.49
N ASP A 44 10.27 -15.29 -3.61
CA ASP A 44 9.46 -16.49 -3.41
C ASP A 44 9.41 -16.82 -1.92
N ALA A 45 8.34 -16.42 -1.26
CA ALA A 45 8.19 -16.58 0.18
C ALA A 45 8.25 -18.05 0.63
N GLU A 46 7.67 -18.97 -0.16
CA GLU A 46 7.65 -20.40 0.18
C GLU A 46 9.08 -21.00 0.14
N VAL A 47 9.85 -20.63 -0.86
CA VAL A 47 11.25 -21.05 -0.97
C VAL A 47 12.09 -20.50 0.18
N LEU A 48 11.97 -19.20 0.47
CA LEU A 48 12.76 -18.52 1.49
C LEU A 48 12.36 -18.94 2.93
N LEU A 49 11.13 -19.35 3.16
CA LEU A 49 10.72 -19.90 4.45
C LEU A 49 11.37 -21.25 4.76
N ASN A 50 11.55 -22.08 3.73
CA ASN A 50 12.03 -23.46 3.88
C ASN A 50 13.53 -23.63 3.68
N ASP A 51 14.25 -22.62 3.17
CA ASP A 51 15.69 -22.67 2.87
C ASP A 51 16.41 -21.48 3.51
N GLU A 52 17.10 -21.73 4.62
CA GLU A 52 17.83 -20.71 5.38
C GLU A 52 19.00 -20.10 4.58
N GLN A 53 19.68 -20.91 3.77
CA GLN A 53 20.79 -20.42 2.95
C GLN A 53 20.26 -19.44 1.88
N LYS A 54 19.21 -19.79 1.17
CA LYS A 54 18.60 -18.90 0.17
C LYS A 54 18.05 -17.63 0.82
N ARG A 55 17.50 -17.73 2.02
CA ARG A 55 17.03 -16.57 2.77
C ARG A 55 18.18 -15.62 3.12
N GLN A 56 19.34 -16.18 3.52
CA GLN A 56 20.54 -15.36 3.78
C GLN A 56 21.08 -14.74 2.49
N GLU A 57 21.17 -15.49 1.40
CA GLU A 57 21.57 -14.99 0.09
C GLU A 57 20.67 -13.87 -0.42
N PHE A 58 19.36 -13.97 -0.15
CA PHE A 58 18.38 -12.93 -0.46
C PHE A 58 18.67 -11.63 0.31
N LEU A 59 18.88 -11.71 1.63
CA LEU A 59 19.24 -10.56 2.46
C LEU A 59 20.58 -9.95 2.03
N ASP A 60 21.59 -10.77 1.81
CA ASP A 60 22.91 -10.32 1.38
C ASP A 60 22.86 -9.61 0.03
N THR A 61 21.97 -10.08 -0.87
CA THR A 61 21.73 -9.42 -2.17
C THR A 61 21.19 -8.01 -2.01
N VAL A 62 20.26 -7.77 -1.09
CA VAL A 62 19.74 -6.42 -0.82
C VAL A 62 20.80 -5.57 -0.10
N HIS A 63 21.44 -6.12 0.94
CA HIS A 63 22.37 -5.39 1.80
C HIS A 63 23.67 -5.00 1.10
N LYS A 64 24.19 -5.80 0.16
CA LYS A 64 25.43 -5.47 -0.57
C LYS A 64 25.32 -4.19 -1.39
N HIS A 65 24.09 -3.77 -1.76
CA HIS A 65 23.80 -2.51 -2.42
C HIS A 65 23.54 -1.36 -1.44
N GLY A 66 23.65 -1.60 -0.13
CA GLY A 66 23.35 -0.59 0.91
C GLY A 66 21.87 -0.33 1.13
N LEU A 67 20.99 -1.20 0.60
CA LEU A 67 19.54 -1.08 0.72
C LEU A 67 19.02 -1.82 1.95
N GLN A 68 17.84 -1.43 2.43
CA GLN A 68 17.06 -2.11 3.46
C GLN A 68 15.68 -2.48 2.90
N ILE A 69 15.08 -3.55 3.42
CA ILE A 69 13.70 -3.93 3.05
C ILE A 69 12.74 -3.14 3.95
N SER A 70 11.83 -2.38 3.35
CA SER A 70 10.83 -1.59 4.09
C SER A 70 9.59 -2.40 4.43
N ALA A 71 9.14 -3.22 3.51
CA ALA A 71 7.97 -4.08 3.69
C ALA A 71 8.04 -5.27 2.72
N LEU A 72 7.34 -6.32 3.06
CA LEU A 72 6.92 -7.35 2.12
C LEU A 72 5.47 -7.08 1.70
N SER A 73 5.17 -7.27 0.42
CA SER A 73 3.87 -6.95 -0.15
C SER A 73 3.20 -8.19 -0.71
N ALA A 74 2.03 -8.52 -0.14
CA ALA A 74 1.19 -9.65 -0.53
C ALA A 74 -0.28 -9.18 -0.61
N HIS A 75 -0.53 -8.23 -1.51
CA HIS A 75 -1.86 -7.67 -1.72
C HIS A 75 -2.81 -8.72 -2.30
N GLY A 76 -3.97 -8.89 -1.67
CA GLY A 76 -4.94 -9.87 -2.10
C GLY A 76 -6.29 -9.75 -1.40
N ASN A 77 -7.23 -10.61 -1.78
CA ASN A 77 -8.55 -10.69 -1.16
C ASN A 77 -8.71 -12.01 -0.40
N MET A 78 -8.17 -12.09 0.81
CA MET A 78 -8.20 -13.29 1.65
C MET A 78 -9.61 -13.64 2.15
N ILE A 79 -10.56 -12.71 2.02
CA ILE A 79 -11.99 -12.94 2.33
C ILE A 79 -12.86 -12.96 1.08
N HIS A 80 -12.25 -13.33 -0.06
CA HIS A 80 -12.97 -13.48 -1.32
C HIS A 80 -14.10 -14.52 -1.14
N PRO A 81 -15.32 -14.29 -1.69
CA PRO A 81 -16.44 -15.21 -1.53
C PRO A 81 -16.23 -16.56 -2.22
N ASP A 82 -15.33 -16.65 -3.20
CA ASP A 82 -14.85 -17.92 -3.72
C ASP A 82 -13.73 -18.45 -2.79
N PRO A 83 -13.91 -19.62 -2.15
CA PRO A 83 -12.96 -20.14 -1.16
C PRO A 83 -11.62 -20.55 -1.77
N GLU A 84 -11.53 -20.92 -3.04
CA GLU A 84 -10.26 -21.27 -3.69
C GLU A 84 -9.40 -20.02 -3.89
N VAL A 85 -10.03 -18.93 -4.31
CA VAL A 85 -9.38 -17.61 -4.47
C VAL A 85 -8.93 -17.09 -3.10
N ALA A 86 -9.82 -17.15 -2.09
CA ALA A 86 -9.50 -16.75 -0.72
C ALA A 86 -8.30 -17.52 -0.16
N ALA A 87 -8.29 -18.85 -0.30
CA ALA A 87 -7.22 -19.71 0.21
C ALA A 87 -5.86 -19.43 -0.46
N SER A 88 -5.86 -19.10 -1.76
CA SER A 88 -4.63 -18.73 -2.46
C SER A 88 -4.02 -17.44 -1.89
N TYR A 89 -4.81 -16.39 -1.74
CA TYR A 89 -4.35 -15.13 -1.16
C TYR A 89 -3.98 -15.26 0.32
N GLU A 90 -4.73 -16.07 1.07
CA GLU A 90 -4.45 -16.36 2.47
C GLU A 90 -3.08 -17.02 2.64
N LYS A 91 -2.75 -18.00 1.79
CA LYS A 91 -1.44 -18.66 1.80
C LYS A 91 -0.30 -17.64 1.62
N ASP A 92 -0.43 -16.77 0.63
CA ASP A 92 0.59 -15.76 0.32
C ASP A 92 0.74 -14.76 1.47
N PHE A 93 -0.37 -14.30 2.04
CA PHE A 93 -0.35 -13.35 3.16
C PHE A 93 0.25 -13.93 4.43
N VAL A 94 -0.11 -15.17 4.79
CA VAL A 94 0.47 -15.87 5.96
C VAL A 94 1.96 -16.10 5.74
N ASN A 95 2.37 -16.55 4.56
CA ASN A 95 3.78 -16.72 4.22
C ASN A 95 4.56 -15.40 4.30
N ALA A 96 3.96 -14.28 3.88
CA ALA A 96 4.57 -12.96 3.98
C ALA A 96 4.83 -12.55 5.44
N ILE A 97 3.90 -12.79 6.36
CA ILE A 97 4.09 -12.51 7.79
C ILE A 97 5.21 -13.38 8.38
N LEU A 98 5.19 -14.69 8.13
CA LEU A 98 6.20 -15.61 8.61
C LEU A 98 7.59 -15.28 8.06
N LEU A 99 7.67 -14.90 6.80
CA LEU A 99 8.93 -14.49 6.18
C LEU A 99 9.41 -13.14 6.71
N ALA A 100 8.51 -12.18 6.91
CA ALA A 100 8.85 -10.87 7.48
C ALA A 100 9.50 -11.01 8.87
N GLU A 101 8.98 -11.86 9.74
CA GLU A 101 9.61 -12.19 11.03
C GLU A 101 11.03 -12.72 10.84
N LYS A 102 11.23 -13.70 9.95
CA LYS A 102 12.55 -14.33 9.71
C LYS A 102 13.56 -13.36 9.09
N LEU A 103 13.10 -12.40 8.32
CA LEU A 103 13.94 -11.37 7.67
C LEU A 103 14.14 -10.12 8.56
N GLY A 104 13.43 -10.01 9.68
CA GLY A 104 13.42 -8.79 10.50
C GLY A 104 12.72 -7.61 9.83
N VAL A 105 11.81 -7.87 8.88
CA VAL A 105 11.02 -6.83 8.19
C VAL A 105 9.80 -6.49 9.04
N PRO A 106 9.60 -5.21 9.42
CA PRO A 106 8.61 -4.87 10.44
C PRO A 106 7.16 -4.80 9.90
N VAL A 107 6.96 -4.77 8.58
CA VAL A 107 5.67 -4.46 7.96
C VAL A 107 5.36 -5.42 6.81
N VAL A 108 4.11 -5.88 6.76
CA VAL A 108 3.52 -6.55 5.59
C VAL A 108 2.39 -5.69 5.04
N ASN A 109 2.47 -5.32 3.76
CA ASN A 109 1.46 -4.56 3.04
C ASN A 109 0.46 -5.52 2.36
N THR A 110 -0.83 -5.19 2.45
CA THR A 110 -1.91 -5.96 1.81
C THR A 110 -3.19 -5.13 1.67
N PHE A 111 -4.24 -5.71 1.05
CA PHE A 111 -5.60 -5.15 1.05
C PHE A 111 -6.44 -5.70 2.20
N SER A 112 -7.50 -4.97 2.57
CA SER A 112 -8.44 -5.46 3.60
C SER A 112 -9.33 -6.62 3.12
N GLY A 113 -9.40 -6.83 1.83
CA GLY A 113 -10.37 -7.73 1.21
C GLY A 113 -11.77 -7.12 1.07
N CYS A 114 -12.58 -7.79 0.25
CA CYS A 114 -13.99 -7.48 0.04
C CYS A 114 -14.73 -8.81 -0.13
N PRO A 115 -15.67 -9.16 0.77
CA PRO A 115 -16.49 -10.35 0.64
C PRO A 115 -17.66 -10.13 -0.32
N GLY A 116 -18.47 -11.15 -0.53
CA GLY A 116 -19.77 -11.04 -1.18
C GLY A 116 -20.78 -10.20 -0.39
N GLY A 117 -21.96 -9.99 -0.94
CA GLY A 117 -23.07 -9.28 -0.28
C GLY A 117 -23.85 -10.14 0.71
N ALA A 118 -23.74 -11.47 0.58
CA ALA A 118 -24.45 -12.45 1.42
C ALA A 118 -23.69 -13.79 1.45
N PRO A 119 -24.01 -14.68 2.42
CA PRO A 119 -23.49 -16.05 2.42
C PRO A 119 -23.83 -16.78 1.13
N GLY A 120 -22.82 -17.41 0.52
CA GLY A 120 -22.97 -18.17 -0.71
C GLY A 120 -22.75 -17.40 -2.02
N ASP A 121 -22.52 -16.10 -1.96
CA ASP A 121 -22.06 -15.31 -3.10
C ASP A 121 -20.72 -15.85 -3.64
N LYS A 122 -20.45 -15.58 -4.91
CA LYS A 122 -19.24 -16.04 -5.60
C LYS A 122 -18.32 -14.89 -6.03
N THR A 123 -18.80 -13.67 -5.98
CA THR A 123 -18.06 -12.46 -6.39
C THR A 123 -18.09 -11.41 -5.28
N PRO A 124 -17.02 -10.62 -5.12
CA PRO A 124 -17.01 -9.51 -4.18
C PRO A 124 -18.10 -8.49 -4.49
N ASN A 125 -18.61 -7.83 -3.45
CA ASN A 125 -19.60 -6.76 -3.58
C ASN A 125 -19.13 -5.51 -2.83
N TRP A 126 -18.54 -4.56 -3.53
CA TRP A 126 -18.12 -3.30 -2.93
C TRP A 126 -19.28 -2.31 -2.88
N VAL A 127 -19.76 -2.01 -1.67
CA VAL A 127 -20.90 -1.13 -1.43
C VAL A 127 -20.42 0.31 -1.28
N THR A 128 -20.94 1.20 -2.12
CA THR A 128 -20.58 2.63 -2.16
C THR A 128 -21.74 3.56 -1.76
N CYS A 129 -22.93 3.02 -1.56
CA CYS A 129 -24.12 3.80 -1.20
C CYS A 129 -24.95 3.04 -0.16
N PRO A 130 -25.48 3.71 0.90
CA PRO A 130 -26.21 3.03 1.98
C PRO A 130 -27.68 2.73 1.65
N TRP A 131 -28.18 3.18 0.51
CA TRP A 131 -29.59 3.03 0.11
C TRP A 131 -29.69 2.43 -1.31
N PRO A 132 -30.64 1.53 -1.59
CA PRO A 132 -31.65 0.92 -0.68
C PRO A 132 -31.08 0.19 0.52
N ASP A 133 -31.93 -0.06 1.55
CA ASP A 133 -31.53 -0.72 2.82
C ASP A 133 -30.83 -2.06 2.67
N ASP A 134 -30.99 -2.73 1.52
CA ASP A 134 -30.23 -3.93 1.16
C ASP A 134 -28.73 -3.71 1.21
N PHE A 135 -28.23 -2.54 0.76
CA PHE A 135 -26.83 -2.19 0.81
C PHE A 135 -26.32 -2.00 2.25
N SER A 136 -27.13 -1.42 3.14
CA SER A 136 -26.78 -1.32 4.56
C SER A 136 -26.69 -2.70 5.23
N ARG A 137 -27.63 -3.61 4.91
CA ARG A 137 -27.60 -4.99 5.40
C ARG A 137 -26.36 -5.76 4.86
N THR A 138 -26.03 -5.54 3.60
CA THR A 138 -24.78 -6.08 3.02
C THR A 138 -23.56 -5.60 3.79
N LEU A 139 -23.46 -4.30 4.10
CA LEU A 139 -22.35 -3.75 4.88
C LEU A 139 -22.29 -4.33 6.30
N GLU A 140 -23.43 -4.51 6.97
CA GLU A 140 -23.51 -5.14 8.29
C GLU A 140 -22.96 -6.57 8.26
N TYR A 141 -23.39 -7.39 7.30
CA TYR A 141 -22.88 -8.75 7.09
C TYR A 141 -21.36 -8.72 6.78
N GLN A 142 -20.94 -7.91 5.81
CA GLN A 142 -19.54 -7.85 5.43
C GLN A 142 -18.61 -7.50 6.59
N TRP A 143 -18.99 -6.52 7.41
CA TRP A 143 -18.16 -6.04 8.50
C TRP A 143 -18.22 -6.95 9.73
N ASN A 144 -19.42 -7.35 10.16
CA ASN A 144 -19.60 -8.03 11.44
C ASN A 144 -19.39 -9.53 11.36
N ASP A 145 -19.79 -10.15 10.24
CA ASP A 145 -19.75 -11.60 10.10
C ASP A 145 -18.51 -12.11 9.36
N VAL A 146 -17.84 -11.25 8.55
CA VAL A 146 -16.68 -11.67 7.75
C VAL A 146 -15.42 -10.88 8.10
N LEU A 147 -15.40 -9.56 7.87
CA LEU A 147 -14.19 -8.74 7.93
C LEU A 147 -13.57 -8.69 9.35
N ILE A 148 -14.35 -8.27 10.33
CA ILE A 148 -13.86 -8.11 11.71
C ILE A 148 -13.42 -9.45 12.31
N PRO A 149 -14.16 -10.57 12.19
CA PRO A 149 -13.70 -11.87 12.66
C PRO A 149 -12.37 -12.29 12.06
N TYR A 150 -12.23 -12.16 10.73
CA TYR A 150 -10.99 -12.48 10.03
C TYR A 150 -9.81 -11.62 10.53
N TRP A 151 -9.96 -10.30 10.54
CA TRP A 151 -8.85 -9.42 10.92
C TRP A 151 -8.49 -9.45 12.40
N LYS A 152 -9.41 -9.84 13.30
CA LYS A 152 -9.07 -10.11 14.69
C LYS A 152 -8.08 -11.27 14.83
N GLU A 153 -8.31 -12.35 14.08
CA GLU A 153 -7.41 -13.50 14.04
C GLU A 153 -6.05 -13.10 13.46
N LYS A 154 -6.04 -12.40 12.32
CA LYS A 154 -4.77 -12.01 11.66
C LYS A 154 -3.98 -10.96 12.44
N ALA A 155 -4.63 -10.04 13.13
CA ALA A 155 -3.95 -9.11 14.02
C ALA A 155 -3.28 -9.83 15.20
N ALA A 156 -3.94 -10.83 15.78
CA ALA A 156 -3.33 -11.66 16.83
C ALA A 156 -2.13 -12.45 16.29
N PHE A 157 -2.26 -13.07 15.13
CA PHE A 157 -1.18 -13.79 14.44
C PHE A 157 0.01 -12.86 14.14
N ALA A 158 -0.22 -11.69 13.57
CA ALA A 158 0.85 -10.73 13.28
C ALA A 158 1.57 -10.24 14.56
N ARG A 159 0.82 -10.08 15.66
CA ARG A 159 1.40 -9.73 16.97
C ARG A 159 2.35 -10.82 17.48
N GLU A 160 1.99 -12.09 17.36
CA GLU A 160 2.81 -13.23 17.76
C GLU A 160 4.14 -13.28 16.99
N HIS A 161 4.12 -12.82 15.73
CA HIS A 161 5.28 -12.75 14.84
C HIS A 161 5.97 -11.37 14.81
N HIS A 162 5.57 -10.44 15.67
CA HIS A 162 6.15 -9.08 15.78
C HIS A 162 6.08 -8.26 14.48
N VAL A 163 5.09 -8.52 13.63
CA VAL A 163 4.88 -7.86 12.35
C VAL A 163 3.65 -6.94 12.41
N LYS A 164 3.72 -5.79 11.78
CA LYS A 164 2.56 -4.90 11.58
C LYS A 164 1.90 -5.16 10.23
N ILE A 165 0.58 -5.11 10.20
CA ILE A 165 -0.20 -5.23 8.97
C ILE A 165 -0.56 -3.82 8.50
N ALA A 166 -0.05 -3.43 7.34
CA ALA A 166 -0.35 -2.17 6.71
C ALA A 166 -1.36 -2.38 5.57
N LEU A 167 -2.61 -2.00 5.83
CA LEU A 167 -3.68 -2.09 4.84
C LEU A 167 -3.63 -0.89 3.89
N GLU A 168 -3.55 -1.16 2.61
CA GLU A 168 -3.72 -0.12 1.61
C GLU A 168 -5.19 0.32 1.56
N LEU A 169 -5.41 1.64 1.63
CA LEU A 169 -6.74 2.26 1.61
C LEU A 169 -7.27 2.29 0.17
N HIS A 170 -7.67 1.13 -0.34
CA HIS A 170 -7.97 0.93 -1.76
C HIS A 170 -9.48 0.77 -2.00
N PRO A 171 -10.11 1.64 -2.83
CA PRO A 171 -11.47 1.43 -3.30
C PRO A 171 -11.65 0.08 -4.01
N GLY A 172 -12.81 -0.55 -3.82
CA GLY A 172 -13.04 -1.94 -4.22
C GLY A 172 -12.84 -2.93 -3.06
N PHE A 173 -12.26 -2.48 -1.93
CA PHE A 173 -12.11 -3.24 -0.69
C PHE A 173 -12.86 -2.56 0.47
N CYS A 174 -13.07 -3.28 1.57
CA CYS A 174 -13.85 -2.77 2.70
C CYS A 174 -13.18 -1.59 3.41
N VAL A 175 -11.84 -1.54 3.43
CA VAL A 175 -11.05 -0.42 3.98
C VAL A 175 -10.49 0.41 2.83
N TYR A 176 -11.07 1.57 2.59
CA TYR A 176 -10.75 2.44 1.46
C TYR A 176 -10.61 3.93 1.83
N ASN A 177 -10.74 4.26 3.12
CA ASN A 177 -10.57 5.62 3.63
C ASN A 177 -10.19 5.61 5.11
N THR A 178 -9.89 6.78 5.67
CA THR A 178 -9.48 6.94 7.07
C THR A 178 -10.50 6.38 8.06
N LYS A 179 -11.79 6.64 7.83
CA LYS A 179 -12.88 6.18 8.71
C LYS A 179 -12.96 4.66 8.77
N THR A 180 -12.88 3.99 7.62
CA THR A 180 -12.98 2.53 7.55
C THR A 180 -11.74 1.86 8.14
N LEU A 181 -10.54 2.43 7.96
CA LEU A 181 -9.34 1.93 8.62
C LEU A 181 -9.43 2.03 10.14
N LEU A 182 -9.79 3.20 10.66
CA LEU A 182 -9.88 3.41 12.10
C LEU A 182 -10.95 2.52 12.74
N LYS A 183 -12.09 2.32 12.06
CA LYS A 183 -13.13 1.36 12.49
C LYS A 183 -12.57 -0.06 12.61
N LEU A 184 -11.81 -0.52 11.62
CA LEU A 184 -11.24 -1.86 11.65
C LEU A 184 -10.15 -1.98 12.74
N ARG A 185 -9.27 -0.99 12.84
CA ARG A 185 -8.21 -0.92 13.87
C ARG A 185 -8.79 -0.94 15.29
N GLU A 186 -9.87 -0.17 15.54
CA GLU A 186 -10.58 -0.18 16.83
C GLU A 186 -11.11 -1.58 17.18
N ALA A 187 -11.65 -2.28 16.20
CA ALA A 187 -12.21 -3.62 16.38
C ALA A 187 -11.16 -4.73 16.53
N CYS A 188 -10.00 -4.61 15.86
CA CYS A 188 -9.03 -5.72 15.69
C CYS A 188 -7.71 -5.53 16.43
N GLY A 189 -7.32 -4.29 16.74
CA GLY A 189 -6.09 -4.01 17.51
C GLY A 189 -5.08 -3.14 16.79
N PRO A 190 -4.01 -2.75 17.52
CA PRO A 190 -3.02 -1.79 17.06
C PRO A 190 -2.05 -2.34 16.01
N GLU A 191 -2.08 -3.62 15.71
CA GLU A 191 -1.30 -4.25 14.64
C GLU A 191 -1.82 -3.90 13.24
N ILE A 192 -3.09 -3.43 13.15
CA ILE A 192 -3.70 -2.94 11.91
C ILE A 192 -3.39 -1.45 11.73
N GLY A 193 -2.82 -1.08 10.60
CA GLY A 193 -2.55 0.31 10.22
C GLY A 193 -2.61 0.48 8.71
N ALA A 194 -2.18 1.65 8.22
CA ALA A 194 -2.19 1.98 6.81
C ALA A 194 -0.84 1.71 6.13
N ASN A 195 -0.88 1.09 4.97
CA ASN A 195 -0.05 1.47 3.86
C ASN A 195 -0.76 2.66 3.20
N PHE A 196 -0.28 3.87 3.47
CA PHE A 196 -0.97 5.09 3.05
C PHE A 196 -0.64 5.40 1.60
N ASP A 197 -1.60 5.15 0.70
CA ASP A 197 -1.50 5.54 -0.70
C ASP A 197 -2.42 6.73 -0.98
N PRO A 198 -1.86 7.94 -1.19
CA PRO A 198 -2.65 9.12 -1.45
C PRO A 198 -3.40 9.05 -2.78
N SER A 199 -2.91 8.28 -3.75
CA SER A 199 -3.50 8.24 -5.10
C SER A 199 -4.96 7.80 -5.08
N HIS A 200 -5.28 6.82 -4.24
CA HIS A 200 -6.64 6.31 -4.06
C HIS A 200 -7.55 7.29 -3.32
N LEU A 201 -7.01 8.12 -2.44
CA LEU A 201 -7.77 9.09 -1.67
C LEU A 201 -8.01 10.38 -2.45
N ILE A 202 -7.05 10.77 -3.29
CA ILE A 202 -7.12 11.99 -4.13
C ILE A 202 -8.35 11.96 -5.03
N TRP A 203 -8.55 10.88 -5.80
CA TRP A 203 -9.68 10.84 -6.70
C TRP A 203 -11.04 10.72 -5.99
N GLN A 204 -11.06 10.26 -4.75
CA GLN A 204 -12.25 10.30 -3.90
C GLN A 204 -12.56 11.72 -3.37
N GLY A 205 -11.72 12.71 -3.65
CA GLY A 205 -11.90 14.10 -3.20
C GLY A 205 -11.48 14.34 -1.75
N MET A 206 -10.60 13.49 -1.19
CA MET A 206 -10.14 13.62 0.19
C MET A 206 -8.95 14.56 0.31
N ASP A 207 -8.88 15.32 1.40
CA ASP A 207 -7.71 16.13 1.76
C ASP A 207 -6.63 15.22 2.37
N ILE A 208 -5.52 15.08 1.66
CA ILE A 208 -4.44 14.15 2.04
C ILE A 208 -3.76 14.54 3.34
N CYS A 209 -3.54 15.84 3.57
CA CYS A 209 -2.94 16.31 4.82
C CYS A 209 -3.85 16.07 6.02
N ALA A 210 -5.16 16.27 5.86
CA ALA A 210 -6.14 15.94 6.90
C ALA A 210 -6.18 14.44 7.19
N CYS A 211 -6.11 13.59 6.17
CA CYS A 211 -6.05 12.13 6.32
C CYS A 211 -4.79 11.69 7.08
N ILE A 212 -3.62 12.24 6.71
CA ILE A 212 -2.35 11.96 7.40
C ILE A 212 -2.44 12.36 8.87
N ARG A 213 -2.98 13.56 9.15
CA ARG A 213 -3.13 14.06 10.52
C ARG A 213 -4.03 13.16 11.37
N GLU A 214 -5.14 12.72 10.83
CA GLU A 214 -6.08 11.85 11.53
C GLU A 214 -5.48 10.47 11.83
N LEU A 215 -4.90 9.82 10.83
CA LEU A 215 -4.26 8.51 11.00
C LEU A 215 -2.97 8.60 11.84
N GLY A 216 -2.22 9.67 11.70
CA GLY A 216 -1.00 9.90 12.45
C GLY A 216 -1.26 10.07 13.96
N LYS A 217 -2.31 10.81 14.36
CA LYS A 217 -2.76 10.92 15.76
C LYS A 217 -3.10 9.55 16.37
N ALA A 218 -3.63 8.63 15.56
CA ALA A 218 -3.94 7.27 15.98
C ALA A 218 -2.72 6.33 15.93
N GLY A 219 -1.52 6.80 15.52
CA GLY A 219 -0.34 5.97 15.29
C GLY A 219 -0.59 4.87 14.26
N ALA A 220 -1.40 5.16 13.25
CA ALA A 220 -1.93 4.18 12.31
C ALA A 220 -1.29 4.22 10.93
N ILE A 221 -0.22 5.00 10.69
CA ILE A 221 0.52 5.00 9.42
C ILE A 221 1.76 4.12 9.61
N PHE A 222 1.82 2.97 8.95
CA PHE A 222 2.93 2.02 9.07
C PHE A 222 3.85 2.01 7.86
N HIS A 223 3.30 2.29 6.70
CA HIS A 223 4.00 2.39 5.43
C HIS A 223 3.36 3.46 4.56
N PHE A 224 4.04 3.90 3.50
CA PHE A 224 3.54 4.95 2.63
C PHE A 224 3.88 4.63 1.18
N HIS A 225 2.88 4.55 0.31
CA HIS A 225 3.05 4.51 -1.13
C HIS A 225 3.07 5.93 -1.72
N ALA A 226 4.17 6.28 -2.37
CA ALA A 226 4.26 7.50 -3.15
C ALA A 226 3.78 7.23 -4.57
N LYS A 227 2.49 7.44 -4.77
CA LYS A 227 1.79 7.35 -6.06
C LYS A 227 0.87 8.55 -6.22
N ASP A 228 0.77 9.09 -7.41
CA ASP A 228 -0.01 10.29 -7.70
C ASP A 228 -1.26 9.95 -8.53
N THR A 229 -2.20 10.86 -8.59
CA THR A 229 -3.42 10.78 -9.41
C THR A 229 -3.70 12.10 -10.07
N LYS A 230 -4.07 12.05 -11.34
CA LYS A 230 -4.59 13.19 -12.08
C LYS A 230 -6.08 13.03 -12.31
N ILE A 231 -6.88 13.95 -11.78
CA ILE A 231 -8.31 14.05 -12.08
C ILE A 231 -8.45 14.81 -13.40
N ASP A 232 -9.24 14.25 -14.33
CA ASP A 232 -9.64 14.97 -15.52
C ASP A 232 -10.87 15.84 -15.17
N PRO A 233 -10.78 17.18 -15.22
CA PRO A 233 -11.85 18.05 -14.78
C PRO A 233 -13.08 18.01 -15.70
N ILE A 234 -12.92 17.62 -16.97
CA ILE A 234 -14.01 17.52 -17.93
C ILE A 234 -14.78 16.23 -17.69
N ASN A 235 -14.09 15.09 -17.75
CA ASN A 235 -14.73 13.78 -17.58
C ASN A 235 -15.30 13.62 -16.17
N CYS A 236 -14.57 14.02 -15.15
CA CYS A 236 -15.05 14.00 -13.77
C CYS A 236 -16.24 14.96 -13.57
N GLY A 237 -16.21 16.13 -14.22
CA GLY A 237 -17.33 17.08 -14.18
C GLY A 237 -18.62 16.56 -14.83
N LEU A 238 -18.49 15.66 -15.79
CA LEU A 238 -19.64 15.03 -16.47
C LEU A 238 -20.12 13.76 -15.78
N ASN A 239 -19.19 12.90 -15.33
CA ASN A 239 -19.46 11.52 -14.94
C ASN A 239 -19.23 11.23 -13.46
N GLY A 240 -18.62 12.16 -12.71
CA GLY A 240 -18.20 11.94 -11.33
C GLY A 240 -16.93 11.08 -11.23
N VAL A 241 -16.62 10.61 -10.01
CA VAL A 241 -15.38 9.92 -9.70
C VAL A 241 -15.48 8.40 -9.71
N LEU A 242 -16.70 7.84 -9.64
CA LEU A 242 -16.92 6.38 -9.71
C LEU A 242 -16.90 5.95 -11.17
N ASP A 243 -15.69 5.66 -11.64
CA ASP A 243 -15.38 5.37 -13.03
C ASP A 243 -15.08 3.88 -13.19
N THR A 244 -15.81 3.22 -14.09
CA THR A 244 -15.67 1.78 -14.40
C THR A 244 -15.03 1.51 -15.75
N ASP A 245 -14.60 2.55 -16.47
CA ASP A 245 -13.86 2.38 -17.72
C ASP A 245 -12.51 1.70 -17.47
N HIS A 246 -12.09 0.89 -18.46
CA HIS A 246 -10.81 0.21 -18.40
C HIS A 246 -9.64 1.21 -18.29
N TYR A 247 -8.64 0.92 -17.45
CA TYR A 247 -7.49 1.80 -17.20
C TYR A 247 -6.71 2.21 -18.44
N GLY A 248 -6.71 1.41 -19.50
CA GLY A 248 -6.11 1.74 -20.81
C GLY A 248 -6.96 2.65 -21.70
N ASN A 249 -8.11 3.15 -21.23
CA ASN A 249 -8.94 4.12 -21.94
C ASN A 249 -8.77 5.53 -21.34
N GLU A 250 -7.54 5.95 -21.16
CA GLU A 250 -7.12 7.10 -20.35
C GLU A 250 -7.87 8.39 -20.71
N ILE A 251 -8.08 8.64 -22.03
CA ILE A 251 -8.71 9.88 -22.50
C ILE A 251 -10.18 10.05 -22.06
N ASN A 252 -10.87 8.96 -21.75
CA ASN A 252 -12.27 8.96 -21.35
C ASN A 252 -12.46 8.81 -19.83
N ARG A 253 -11.39 8.50 -19.09
CA ARG A 253 -11.47 8.28 -17.66
C ARG A 253 -11.61 9.58 -16.88
N SER A 254 -12.34 9.53 -15.77
CA SER A 254 -12.49 10.64 -14.83
C SER A 254 -11.19 10.95 -14.08
N TRP A 255 -10.30 9.97 -13.96
CA TRP A 255 -8.99 10.09 -13.33
C TRP A 255 -8.07 8.96 -13.78
N ILE A 256 -6.76 9.20 -13.73
CA ILE A 256 -5.73 8.21 -14.01
C ILE A 256 -4.62 8.29 -12.97
N PHE A 257 -3.98 7.16 -12.69
CA PHE A 257 -2.76 7.14 -11.89
C PHE A 257 -1.61 7.80 -12.64
N ARG A 258 -0.76 8.50 -11.91
CA ARG A 258 0.38 9.22 -12.46
C ARG A 258 1.63 9.03 -11.62
N THR A 259 2.75 9.12 -12.27
CA THR A 259 4.05 9.28 -11.64
C THR A 259 4.02 10.46 -10.66
N VAL A 260 4.65 10.32 -9.49
CA VAL A 260 4.84 11.39 -8.50
C VAL A 260 5.31 12.68 -9.15
N GLY A 261 4.57 13.77 -8.95
CA GLY A 261 4.83 15.06 -9.55
C GLY A 261 4.09 15.33 -10.86
N TYR A 262 3.35 14.36 -11.41
CA TYR A 262 2.59 14.50 -12.66
C TYR A 262 1.07 14.60 -12.47
N GLY A 263 0.58 14.22 -11.31
CA GLY A 263 -0.78 14.54 -10.85
C GLY A 263 -0.79 15.88 -10.12
N HIS A 264 0.13 15.99 -9.14
CA HIS A 264 0.32 17.15 -8.28
C HIS A 264 1.79 17.57 -8.26
N GLY A 265 2.05 18.88 -8.22
CA GLY A 265 3.41 19.44 -8.22
C GLY A 265 4.13 19.31 -6.86
N ALA A 266 5.36 19.81 -6.83
CA ALA A 266 6.24 19.73 -5.65
C ALA A 266 5.63 20.36 -4.38
N GLU A 267 4.81 21.39 -4.50
CA GLU A 267 4.17 22.04 -3.35
C GLU A 267 3.21 21.10 -2.60
N PHE A 268 2.45 20.29 -3.33
CA PHE A 268 1.60 19.26 -2.75
C PHE A 268 2.44 18.22 -1.98
N TRP A 269 3.50 17.71 -2.60
CA TRP A 269 4.35 16.69 -2.00
C TRP A 269 5.15 17.23 -0.80
N LYS A 270 5.58 18.50 -0.81
CA LYS A 270 6.17 19.17 0.36
C LYS A 270 5.17 19.29 1.52
N ALA A 271 3.89 19.58 1.23
CA ALA A 271 2.85 19.61 2.26
C ALA A 271 2.63 18.22 2.86
N VAL A 272 2.55 17.16 2.03
CA VAL A 272 2.44 15.77 2.47
C VAL A 272 3.62 15.38 3.36
N VAL A 273 4.85 15.64 2.93
CA VAL A 273 6.08 15.35 3.71
C VAL A 273 6.09 16.10 5.04
N SER A 274 5.67 17.36 5.03
CA SER A 274 5.60 18.18 6.25
C SER A 274 4.58 17.64 7.24
N GLU A 275 3.41 17.21 6.74
CA GLU A 275 2.35 16.65 7.58
C GLU A 275 2.75 15.29 8.18
N LEU A 276 3.41 14.43 7.40
CA LEU A 276 3.98 13.17 7.89
C LEU A 276 4.98 13.42 9.04
N ARG A 277 5.88 14.41 8.89
CA ARG A 277 6.83 14.80 9.94
C ARG A 277 6.14 15.35 11.19
N LEU A 278 5.08 16.14 11.01
CA LEU A 278 4.31 16.70 12.12
C LEU A 278 3.66 15.63 12.98
N VAL A 279 3.16 14.57 12.39
CA VAL A 279 2.54 13.43 13.10
C VAL A 279 3.55 12.38 13.57
N GLY A 280 4.86 12.61 13.35
CA GLY A 280 5.93 11.72 13.82
C GLY A 280 6.22 10.53 12.93
N TYR A 281 5.68 10.49 11.71
CA TYR A 281 6.07 9.47 10.74
C TYR A 281 7.46 9.80 10.16
N ASP A 282 8.40 8.91 10.35
CA ASP A 282 9.78 9.06 9.86
C ASP A 282 10.34 7.73 9.33
N TYR A 283 9.56 7.06 8.49
CA TYR A 283 9.95 5.78 7.91
C TYR A 283 10.24 5.93 6.41
N VAL A 284 9.51 5.28 5.54
CA VAL A 284 9.75 5.23 4.10
C VAL A 284 8.63 5.92 3.32
N MET A 285 8.98 6.60 2.23
CA MET A 285 8.06 6.89 1.13
C MET A 285 8.47 6.00 -0.05
N SER A 286 7.72 4.93 -0.26
CA SER A 286 7.95 3.89 -1.26
C SER A 286 7.23 4.26 -2.55
N ILE A 287 7.98 4.50 -3.63
CA ILE A 287 7.37 4.77 -4.94
C ILE A 287 6.68 3.51 -5.43
N GLU A 288 5.39 3.64 -5.74
CA GLU A 288 4.64 2.70 -6.54
C GLU A 288 4.36 3.31 -7.92
N HIS A 289 4.71 2.59 -8.97
CA HIS A 289 4.58 3.09 -10.34
C HIS A 289 3.49 2.35 -11.10
N GLU A 290 2.40 3.07 -11.40
CA GLU A 290 1.25 2.61 -12.18
C GLU A 290 0.81 3.68 -13.20
N ASP A 291 1.75 4.37 -13.81
CA ASP A 291 1.48 5.41 -14.82
C ASP A 291 1.44 4.81 -16.22
N SER A 292 0.25 4.74 -16.82
CA SER A 292 0.06 4.22 -18.19
C SER A 292 0.67 5.09 -19.29
N LEU A 293 1.01 6.35 -18.97
CA LEU A 293 1.58 7.30 -19.93
C LEU A 293 3.13 7.35 -19.88
N MET A 294 3.76 6.57 -19.00
CA MET A 294 5.23 6.50 -18.87
C MET A 294 5.72 5.07 -18.75
N SER A 295 6.89 4.78 -19.29
CA SER A 295 7.59 3.54 -19.00
C SER A 295 8.02 3.50 -17.53
N SER A 296 8.15 2.29 -16.96
CA SER A 296 8.63 2.09 -15.58
C SER A 296 9.98 2.80 -15.34
N GLY A 297 10.92 2.71 -16.28
CA GLY A 297 12.24 3.32 -16.14
C GLY A 297 12.21 4.85 -16.12
N GLU A 298 11.41 5.48 -16.99
CA GLU A 298 11.22 6.92 -17.00
C GLU A 298 10.45 7.38 -15.76
N GLY A 299 9.33 6.74 -15.46
CA GLY A 299 8.48 7.09 -14.33
C GLY A 299 9.21 6.98 -12.99
N LEU A 300 9.92 5.88 -12.73
CA LEU A 300 10.75 5.73 -11.54
C LEU A 300 11.83 6.81 -11.44
N THR A 301 12.51 7.11 -12.56
CA THR A 301 13.56 8.14 -12.55
C THR A 301 13.00 9.52 -12.19
N LYS A 302 11.85 9.88 -12.73
CA LYS A 302 11.17 11.16 -12.46
C LYS A 302 10.61 11.22 -11.04
N ALA A 303 9.95 10.18 -10.56
CA ALA A 303 9.44 10.09 -9.20
C ALA A 303 10.56 10.19 -8.14
N ILE A 304 11.68 9.49 -8.36
CA ILE A 304 12.88 9.57 -7.51
C ILE A 304 13.40 11.02 -7.47
N GLY A 305 13.45 11.71 -8.60
CA GLY A 305 13.89 13.12 -8.68
C GLY A 305 13.00 14.01 -7.82
N VAL A 306 11.68 13.94 -8.00
CA VAL A 306 10.72 14.74 -7.22
C VAL A 306 10.83 14.44 -5.73
N LEU A 307 10.87 13.16 -5.34
CA LEU A 307 10.94 12.80 -3.91
C LEU A 307 12.26 13.23 -3.27
N LYS A 308 13.38 13.19 -3.98
CA LYS A 308 14.65 13.73 -3.47
C LYS A 308 14.60 15.21 -3.16
N ASP A 309 13.84 15.99 -3.93
CA ASP A 309 13.70 17.42 -3.72
C ASP A 309 12.74 17.79 -2.58
N VAL A 310 11.81 16.91 -2.22
CA VAL A 310 10.77 17.20 -1.23
C VAL A 310 10.96 16.46 0.09
N LEU A 311 11.66 15.34 0.11
CA LEU A 311 11.88 14.55 1.33
C LEU A 311 12.80 15.29 2.32
N ILE A 312 12.47 15.15 3.59
CA ILE A 312 13.32 15.62 4.70
C ILE A 312 14.08 14.39 5.21
N PHE A 313 15.37 14.32 4.92
CA PHE A 313 16.23 13.17 5.25
C PHE A 313 16.85 13.25 6.64
N GLU A 314 17.14 14.48 7.11
CA GLU A 314 17.81 14.71 8.36
C GLU A 314 16.84 14.77 9.54
N ASP A 315 17.35 14.50 10.72
CA ASP A 315 16.62 14.68 11.97
C ASP A 315 16.32 16.16 12.23
N ARG A 316 15.38 16.41 13.14
CA ARG A 316 15.06 17.79 13.56
C ARG A 316 16.27 18.39 14.25
N GLY A 317 16.66 19.58 13.83
CA GLY A 317 17.61 20.39 14.55
C GLY A 317 17.02 20.97 15.85
N GLU A 318 17.87 21.48 16.72
CA GLU A 318 17.44 22.21 17.89
C GLU A 318 16.79 23.56 17.50
N MET A 319 15.73 23.93 18.23
CA MET A 319 15.07 25.23 18.05
C MET A 319 15.81 26.29 18.81
N PHE A 320 16.89 26.83 18.21
CA PHE A 320 17.73 27.86 18.86
C PHE A 320 17.04 29.22 18.99
N TRP A 321 15.86 29.40 18.43
CA TRP A 321 15.05 30.63 18.47
C TRP A 321 13.87 30.57 19.45
N ALA A 322 13.58 29.43 20.12
CA ALA A 322 12.45 29.23 21.03
C ALA A 322 12.90 28.88 22.46
#